data_82f5a5c475d66e8857d3a06d0250ef3a
#
_entry.id   82f5a5c475d66e8857d3a06d0250ef3a
#
_cell.length_a   1.000
_cell.length_b   1.000
_cell.length_c   1.000
_cell.angle_alpha   90.00
_cell.angle_beta   90.00
_cell.angle_gamma   90.00
#
_symmetry.space_group_name_H-M   'P 1'
#
loop_
_entity.id
_entity.type
_entity.pdbx_description
1 polymer ?
#
loop_
_entity_poly.entity_id
_entity_poly.type
_entity_poly.pdbx_seq_one_letter_code
_entity_poly.pdbx_strand_id
1 'polypeptide(L)'
;MKKAMVLLCGMLLVSGVYGAGSQMNFGLNFGVMTDDGFSFDPLIWSAGAELDFQFGKYLMLSPEVTLYGNGFKFKDFLLFPGVVLNFTPGSFFVGGGLIKGIYIGSGTTFVADDFSLKLNAGLISRTMKLTAYLITSFDSLFDGMLVGATLGFRF
;
A
#
# COMPACT_ATOMS: atom_id res chain seq x y z
N MET A 1 -17.64 -13.96 -16.44
CA MET A 1 -18.39 -12.83 -15.88
C MET A 1 -17.61 -12.06 -14.78
N LYS A 2 -17.01 -12.69 -13.76
CA LYS A 2 -16.29 -11.99 -12.66
C LYS A 2 -15.13 -11.11 -13.15
N LYS A 3 -14.33 -11.58 -14.12
CA LYS A 3 -13.19 -10.81 -14.67
C LYS A 3 -13.59 -9.56 -15.44
N ALA A 4 -14.71 -9.61 -16.17
CA ALA A 4 -15.26 -8.46 -16.91
C ALA A 4 -15.82 -7.38 -15.97
N MET A 5 -16.41 -7.79 -14.84
CA MET A 5 -16.95 -6.88 -13.83
C MET A 5 -15.84 -6.11 -13.10
N VAL A 6 -14.70 -6.76 -12.82
CA VAL A 6 -13.52 -6.10 -12.22
C VAL A 6 -12.92 -5.08 -13.19
N LEU A 7 -12.81 -5.41 -14.47
CA LEU A 7 -12.35 -4.49 -15.51
C LEU A 7 -13.30 -3.30 -15.69
N LEU A 8 -14.61 -3.55 -15.68
CA LEU A 8 -15.64 -2.50 -15.79
C LEU A 8 -15.62 -1.55 -14.57
N CYS A 9 -15.51 -2.10 -13.35
CA CYS A 9 -15.36 -1.29 -12.14
C CYS A 9 -14.06 -0.47 -12.16
N GLY A 10 -12.97 -1.05 -12.63
CA GLY A 10 -11.70 -0.33 -12.82
C GLY A 10 -11.82 0.81 -13.83
N MET A 11 -12.47 0.58 -14.98
CA MET A 11 -12.71 1.63 -15.99
C MET A 11 -13.67 2.72 -15.51
N LEU A 12 -14.70 2.38 -14.72
CA LEU A 12 -15.63 3.36 -14.15
C LEU A 12 -14.96 4.22 -13.08
N LEU A 13 -14.07 3.63 -12.26
CA LEU A 13 -13.27 4.39 -11.31
C LEU A 13 -12.33 5.36 -12.02
N VAL A 14 -11.65 4.93 -13.08
CA VAL A 14 -10.75 5.77 -13.86
C VAL A 14 -11.52 6.88 -14.57
N SER A 15 -12.68 6.61 -15.19
CA SER A 15 -13.47 7.62 -15.88
C SER A 15 -14.14 8.63 -14.94
N GLY A 16 -14.55 8.21 -13.73
CA GLY A 16 -15.07 9.11 -12.70
C GLY A 16 -14.01 10.10 -12.17
N VAL A 17 -12.75 9.69 -12.15
CA VAL A 17 -11.61 10.51 -11.71
C VAL A 17 -11.30 11.63 -12.70
N TYR A 18 -11.40 11.40 -14.00
CA TYR A 18 -11.09 12.41 -15.02
C TYR A 18 -12.10 13.57 -15.08
N GLY A 19 -13.32 13.39 -14.55
CA GLY A 19 -14.37 14.43 -14.59
C GLY A 19 -14.33 15.47 -13.46
N ALA A 20 -13.55 15.27 -12.41
CA ALA A 20 -13.67 16.03 -11.15
C ALA A 20 -12.48 16.99 -10.86
N GLY A 21 -11.60 17.28 -11.82
CA GLY A 21 -10.41 18.12 -11.56
C GLY A 21 -9.41 17.45 -10.60
N SER A 22 -9.40 16.12 -10.56
CA SER A 22 -8.50 15.34 -9.72
C SER A 22 -7.06 15.38 -10.24
N GLN A 23 -6.12 15.63 -9.35
CA GLN A 23 -4.70 15.47 -9.66
C GLN A 23 -4.33 14.00 -9.45
N MET A 24 -3.63 13.42 -10.43
CA MET A 24 -3.06 12.09 -10.35
C MET A 24 -1.55 12.23 -10.25
N ASN A 25 -0.95 11.53 -9.27
CA ASN A 25 0.49 11.43 -9.14
C ASN A 25 0.89 9.96 -9.08
N PHE A 26 1.95 9.60 -9.78
CA PHE A 26 2.58 8.30 -9.67
C PHE A 26 3.67 8.36 -8.59
N GLY A 27 3.75 7.34 -7.74
CA GLY A 27 4.74 7.24 -6.68
C GLY A 27 5.52 5.92 -6.74
N LEU A 28 6.80 6.00 -6.44
CA LEU A 28 7.66 4.86 -6.12
C LEU A 28 8.10 4.99 -4.68
N ASN A 29 7.95 3.94 -3.89
CA ASN A 29 8.31 3.93 -2.48
C ASN A 29 9.27 2.80 -2.13
N PHE A 30 10.14 3.07 -1.15
CA PHE A 30 11.11 2.13 -0.59
C PHE A 30 11.06 2.24 0.93
N GLY A 31 11.23 1.14 1.62
CA GLY A 31 11.13 1.17 3.07
C GLY A 31 11.60 -0.09 3.75
N VAL A 32 11.33 -0.11 5.04
CA VAL A 32 11.62 -1.21 5.94
C VAL A 32 10.39 -1.55 6.77
N MET A 33 10.29 -2.79 7.17
CA MET A 33 9.21 -3.32 8.00
C MET A 33 9.79 -4.21 9.09
N THR A 34 9.10 -4.25 10.20
CA THR A 34 9.38 -5.11 11.34
C THR A 34 8.08 -5.71 11.89
N ASP A 35 8.18 -6.74 12.69
CA ASP A 35 7.08 -7.28 13.47
C ASP A 35 6.78 -6.43 14.73
N ASP A 36 5.85 -6.86 15.53
CA ASP A 36 5.44 -6.23 16.79
C ASP A 36 6.54 -6.23 17.86
N GLY A 37 7.53 -7.10 17.74
CA GLY A 37 8.73 -7.15 18.61
C GLY A 37 9.80 -6.12 18.25
N PHE A 38 9.59 -5.31 17.18
CA PHE A 38 10.57 -4.36 16.66
C PHE A 38 11.94 -4.99 16.36
N SER A 39 11.95 -6.27 15.94
CA SER A 39 13.16 -6.95 15.53
C SER A 39 13.49 -6.63 14.08
N PHE A 40 14.71 -6.16 13.83
CA PHE A 40 15.25 -5.92 12.49
C PHE A 40 16.19 -7.04 12.02
N ASP A 41 16.15 -8.20 12.66
CA ASP A 41 16.90 -9.38 12.27
C ASP A 41 15.95 -10.56 12.06
N PRO A 42 15.68 -10.92 10.81
CA PRO A 42 16.23 -10.37 9.56
C PRO A 42 15.55 -9.06 9.12
N LEU A 43 16.32 -8.18 8.48
CA LEU A 43 15.77 -6.94 7.89
C LEU A 43 14.78 -7.26 6.77
N ILE A 44 13.53 -6.81 6.92
CA ILE A 44 12.51 -6.88 5.87
C ILE A 44 12.48 -5.53 5.16
N TRP A 45 12.88 -5.52 3.90
CA TRP A 45 12.79 -4.33 3.06
C TRP A 45 11.53 -4.33 2.20
N SER A 46 11.11 -3.17 1.76
CA SER A 46 9.97 -3.01 0.87
C SER A 46 10.30 -2.11 -0.32
N ALA A 47 9.70 -2.43 -1.45
CA ALA A 47 9.69 -1.59 -2.64
C ALA A 47 8.28 -1.62 -3.25
N GLY A 48 7.74 -0.47 -3.60
CA GLY A 48 6.38 -0.39 -4.08
C GLY A 48 6.15 0.71 -5.08
N ALA A 49 4.98 0.63 -5.72
CA ALA A 49 4.44 1.66 -6.59
C ALA A 49 3.02 2.01 -6.16
N GLU A 50 2.66 3.27 -6.29
CA GLU A 50 1.33 3.77 -5.95
C GLU A 50 0.85 4.80 -6.97
N LEU A 51 -0.47 4.93 -7.10
CA LEU A 51 -1.13 5.98 -7.86
C LEU A 51 -2.00 6.79 -6.89
N ASP A 52 -1.64 8.03 -6.66
CA ASP A 52 -2.39 8.92 -5.78
C ASP A 52 -3.42 9.70 -6.60
N PHE A 53 -4.70 9.44 -6.37
CA PHE A 53 -5.83 10.19 -6.94
C PHE A 53 -6.36 11.17 -5.90
N GLN A 54 -6.11 12.45 -6.09
CA GLN A 54 -6.59 13.49 -5.18
C GLN A 54 -8.02 13.89 -5.52
N PHE A 55 -8.96 13.70 -4.59
CA PHE A 55 -10.35 14.11 -4.71
C PHE A 55 -10.60 15.37 -3.85
N GLY A 56 -10.76 16.48 -4.52
CA GLY A 56 -10.91 17.77 -3.84
C GLY A 56 -9.65 18.10 -3.02
N LYS A 57 -9.86 18.73 -1.86
CA LYS A 57 -8.77 19.30 -1.04
C LYS A 57 -8.21 18.32 0.00
N TYR A 58 -8.99 17.32 0.41
CA TYR A 58 -8.69 16.55 1.62
C TYR A 58 -8.71 15.04 1.45
N LEU A 59 -9.19 14.49 0.34
CA LEU A 59 -9.28 13.05 0.14
C LEU A 59 -8.34 12.60 -0.96
N MET A 60 -7.63 11.52 -0.70
CA MET A 60 -6.72 10.90 -1.65
C MET A 60 -6.92 9.38 -1.63
N LEU A 61 -7.23 8.79 -2.78
CA LEU A 61 -7.29 7.35 -2.98
C LEU A 61 -5.97 6.88 -3.60
N SER A 62 -5.34 5.91 -2.97
CA SER A 62 -4.04 5.40 -3.37
C SER A 62 -4.11 3.89 -3.62
N PRO A 63 -4.45 3.42 -4.84
CA PRO A 63 -4.11 2.08 -5.26
C PRO A 63 -2.60 1.88 -5.20
N GLU A 64 -2.16 0.79 -4.59
CA GLU A 64 -0.74 0.51 -4.40
C GLU A 64 -0.43 -0.97 -4.63
N VAL A 65 0.83 -1.23 -4.94
CA VAL A 65 1.40 -2.57 -4.90
C VAL A 65 2.76 -2.49 -4.23
N THR A 66 2.96 -3.26 -3.16
CA THR A 66 4.22 -3.28 -2.41
C THR A 66 4.78 -4.69 -2.36
N LEU A 67 6.05 -4.81 -2.69
CA LEU A 67 6.85 -6.03 -2.59
C LEU A 67 7.67 -5.97 -1.31
N TYR A 68 7.65 -7.04 -0.53
CA TYR A 68 8.48 -7.22 0.66
C TYR A 68 9.44 -8.39 0.45
N GLY A 69 10.69 -8.17 0.83
CA GLY A 69 11.74 -9.17 0.75
C GLY A 69 12.45 -9.31 2.10
N ASN A 70 12.84 -10.54 2.43
CA ASN A 70 13.54 -10.86 3.66
C ASN A 70 15.05 -10.93 3.39
N GLY A 71 15.82 -9.98 3.95
CA GLY A 71 17.25 -9.86 3.73
C GLY A 71 17.58 -9.66 2.25
N PHE A 72 18.79 -10.05 1.84
CA PHE A 72 19.23 -9.94 0.43
C PHE A 72 19.02 -11.24 -0.37
N LYS A 73 18.15 -12.15 0.11
CA LYS A 73 17.82 -13.38 -0.60
C LYS A 73 16.61 -13.13 -1.50
N PHE A 74 16.85 -12.92 -2.78
CA PHE A 74 15.81 -12.70 -3.81
C PHE A 74 15.08 -14.01 -4.23
N LYS A 75 14.76 -14.88 -3.28
CA LYS A 75 14.10 -16.17 -3.58
C LYS A 75 12.62 -16.19 -3.22
N ASP A 76 12.24 -15.45 -2.17
CA ASP A 76 10.90 -15.48 -1.62
C ASP A 76 10.43 -14.04 -1.40
N PHE A 77 9.29 -13.70 -1.96
CA PHE A 77 8.71 -12.36 -1.89
C PHE A 77 7.27 -12.41 -1.40
N LEU A 78 6.86 -11.39 -0.67
CA LEU A 78 5.48 -11.11 -0.38
C LEU A 78 5.04 -9.89 -1.17
N LEU A 79 4.02 -10.06 -2.02
CA LEU A 79 3.40 -8.98 -2.79
C LEU A 79 2.09 -8.59 -2.12
N PHE A 80 1.89 -7.30 -1.88
CA PHE A 80 0.66 -6.74 -1.31
C PHE A 80 0.04 -5.72 -2.25
N PRO A 81 -0.82 -6.13 -3.19
CA PRO A 81 -1.72 -5.21 -3.85
C PRO A 81 -2.79 -4.71 -2.89
N GLY A 82 -3.13 -3.44 -2.99
CA GLY A 82 -4.14 -2.85 -2.12
C GLY A 82 -4.64 -1.50 -2.57
N VAL A 83 -5.56 -0.96 -1.78
CA VAL A 83 -6.14 0.37 -1.97
C VAL A 83 -6.27 1.03 -0.62
N VAL A 84 -5.73 2.23 -0.50
CA VAL A 84 -5.76 3.04 0.73
C VAL A 84 -6.50 4.35 0.47
N LEU A 85 -7.39 4.71 1.38
CA LEU A 85 -8.05 6.02 1.39
C LEU A 85 -7.40 6.88 2.46
N ASN A 86 -6.88 8.03 2.06
CA ASN A 86 -6.17 8.97 2.92
C ASN A 86 -6.95 10.29 3.07
N PHE A 87 -6.97 10.82 4.29
CA PHE A 87 -7.34 12.20 4.58
C PHE A 87 -6.06 13.05 4.61
N THR A 88 -6.00 14.12 3.81
CA THR A 88 -4.78 14.90 3.53
C THR A 88 -4.96 16.38 3.89
N PRO A 89 -4.99 16.77 5.19
CA PRO A 89 -5.06 18.18 5.57
C PRO A 89 -3.67 18.84 5.42
N GLY A 90 -3.41 19.45 4.27
CA GLY A 90 -2.15 20.11 3.97
C GLY A 90 -1.01 19.14 3.63
N SER A 91 0.11 19.21 4.36
CA SER A 91 1.28 18.35 4.14
C SER A 91 1.28 17.06 4.98
N PHE A 92 0.24 16.82 5.75
CA PHE A 92 0.06 15.63 6.55
C PHE A 92 -1.02 14.74 5.93
N PHE A 93 -0.93 13.44 6.13
CA PHE A 93 -2.01 12.51 5.79
C PHE A 93 -2.16 11.41 6.85
N VAL A 94 -3.36 10.90 6.95
CA VAL A 94 -3.71 9.71 7.72
C VAL A 94 -4.76 8.93 6.96
N GLY A 95 -4.65 7.62 6.96
CA GLY A 95 -5.59 6.81 6.19
C GLY A 95 -5.63 5.36 6.59
N GLY A 96 -6.46 4.63 5.88
CA GLY A 96 -6.61 3.19 6.03
C GLY A 96 -7.08 2.56 4.73
N GLY A 97 -6.80 1.28 4.59
CA GLY A 97 -7.14 0.56 3.37
C GLY A 97 -7.06 -0.94 3.53
N LEU A 98 -7.36 -1.62 2.44
CA LEU A 98 -7.34 -3.05 2.32
C LEU A 98 -6.20 -3.48 1.42
N ILE A 99 -5.44 -4.45 1.88
CA ILE A 99 -4.37 -5.08 1.11
C ILE A 99 -4.55 -6.60 1.12
N LYS A 100 -4.00 -7.28 0.13
CA LYS A 100 -4.07 -8.74 0.03
C LYS A 100 -2.66 -9.31 -0.11
N GLY A 101 -2.31 -10.25 0.77
CA GLY A 101 -1.02 -10.93 0.72
C GLY A 101 -0.96 -11.97 -0.39
N ILE A 102 0.10 -11.93 -1.18
CA ILE A 102 0.44 -12.92 -2.20
C ILE A 102 1.88 -13.34 -1.98
N TYR A 103 2.10 -14.58 -1.57
CA TYR A 103 3.44 -15.16 -1.45
C TYR A 103 3.90 -15.71 -2.79
N ILE A 104 5.12 -15.37 -3.18
CA ILE A 104 5.78 -15.84 -4.40
C ILE A 104 7.13 -16.42 -3.97
N GLY A 105 7.25 -17.74 -3.97
CA GLY A 105 8.48 -18.45 -3.59
C GLY A 105 8.78 -19.58 -4.55
N SER A 106 9.91 -20.25 -4.35
CA SER A 106 10.53 -21.28 -5.23
C SER A 106 9.55 -22.32 -5.82
N GLY A 107 8.84 -21.93 -6.88
CA GLY A 107 7.89 -22.78 -7.60
C GLY A 107 6.48 -22.84 -7.03
N THR A 108 6.16 -22.05 -5.99
CA THR A 108 4.85 -22.00 -5.35
C THR A 108 4.37 -20.57 -5.24
N THR A 109 3.11 -20.33 -5.63
CA THR A 109 2.43 -19.06 -5.39
C THR A 109 1.22 -19.33 -4.48
N PHE A 110 1.15 -18.64 -3.37
CA PHE A 110 0.04 -18.72 -2.42
C PHE A 110 -0.60 -17.34 -2.25
N VAL A 111 -1.91 -17.28 -2.37
CA VAL A 111 -2.70 -16.06 -2.13
C VAL A 111 -3.38 -16.23 -0.79
N ALA A 112 -3.20 -15.27 0.11
CA ALA A 112 -3.91 -15.27 1.39
C ALA A 112 -5.43 -15.30 1.17
N ASP A 113 -6.18 -16.03 1.97
CA ASP A 113 -7.63 -16.13 1.82
C ASP A 113 -8.30 -14.82 2.20
N ASP A 114 -7.79 -14.13 3.24
CA ASP A 114 -8.36 -12.91 3.78
C ASP A 114 -7.60 -11.65 3.36
N PHE A 115 -8.30 -10.51 3.46
CA PHE A 115 -7.71 -9.20 3.34
C PHE A 115 -7.10 -8.78 4.68
N SER A 116 -6.01 -8.02 4.62
CA SER A 116 -5.43 -7.34 5.77
C SER A 116 -5.81 -5.86 5.76
N LEU A 117 -5.94 -5.29 6.95
CA LEU A 117 -6.10 -3.85 7.15
C LEU A 117 -4.74 -3.19 7.16
N LYS A 118 -4.56 -2.14 6.36
CA LYS A 118 -3.41 -1.25 6.42
C LYS A 118 -3.86 0.09 6.97
N LEU A 119 -3.23 0.56 8.03
CA LEU A 119 -3.36 1.92 8.54
C LEU A 119 -2.07 2.66 8.24
N ASN A 120 -2.17 3.93 7.85
CA ASN A 120 -0.99 4.72 7.55
C ASN A 120 -1.16 6.18 7.99
N ALA A 121 -0.01 6.82 8.25
CA ALA A 121 0.08 8.24 8.50
C ALA A 121 1.44 8.75 8.00
N GLY A 122 1.52 10.02 7.65
CA GLY A 122 2.78 10.53 7.18
C GLY A 122 2.75 11.97 6.70
N LEU A 123 3.83 12.31 6.03
CA LEU A 123 4.04 13.63 5.43
C LEU A 123 4.07 13.51 3.92
N ILE A 124 3.42 14.43 3.25
CA ILE A 124 3.34 14.49 1.79
C ILE A 124 3.74 15.86 1.31
N SER A 125 4.60 15.88 0.30
CA SER A 125 4.98 17.07 -0.45
C SER A 125 4.71 16.86 -1.94
N ARG A 126 5.09 17.81 -2.76
CA ARG A 126 4.93 17.71 -4.21
C ARG A 126 5.73 16.54 -4.82
N THR A 127 6.91 16.27 -4.28
CA THR A 127 7.88 15.31 -4.85
C THR A 127 8.19 14.13 -3.95
N MET A 128 7.81 14.20 -2.66
CA MET A 128 8.16 13.20 -1.67
C MET A 128 6.96 12.85 -0.77
N LYS A 129 6.92 11.61 -0.31
CA LYS A 129 5.95 11.08 0.63
C LYS A 129 6.68 10.23 1.67
N LEU A 130 6.60 10.60 2.93
CA LEU A 130 7.10 9.80 4.04
C LEU A 130 5.91 9.15 4.73
N THR A 131 5.89 7.84 4.80
CA THR A 131 4.77 7.06 5.34
C THR A 131 5.25 6.16 6.46
N ALA A 132 4.60 6.23 7.62
CA ALA A 132 4.60 5.16 8.62
C ALA A 132 3.30 4.37 8.44
N TYR A 133 3.37 3.04 8.53
CA TYR A 133 2.21 2.20 8.35
C TYR A 133 2.21 1.00 9.30
N LEU A 134 1.01 0.47 9.50
CA LEU A 134 0.74 -0.73 10.26
C LEU A 134 -0.15 -1.63 9.40
N ILE A 135 0.19 -2.92 9.34
CA ILE A 135 -0.61 -3.95 8.69
C ILE A 135 -1.04 -4.95 9.75
N THR A 136 -2.33 -5.27 9.76
CA THR A 136 -2.92 -6.23 10.70
C THR A 136 -4.01 -7.05 10.05
N SER A 137 -4.31 -8.23 10.58
CA SER A 137 -5.45 -9.03 10.16
C SER A 137 -6.75 -8.46 10.74
N PHE A 138 -7.89 -8.69 10.05
CA PHE A 138 -9.20 -8.34 10.60
C PHE A 138 -9.61 -9.21 11.77
N ASP A 139 -9.19 -10.48 11.78
CA ASP A 139 -9.58 -11.46 12.82
C ASP A 139 -8.78 -11.28 14.10
N SER A 140 -7.61 -10.65 14.02
CA SER A 140 -6.71 -10.44 15.16
C SER A 140 -6.03 -9.08 15.06
N LEU A 141 -6.80 -8.01 15.35
CA LEU A 141 -6.36 -6.62 15.17
C LEU A 141 -5.07 -6.25 15.92
N PHE A 142 -4.68 -7.02 16.92
CA PHE A 142 -3.50 -6.74 17.76
C PHE A 142 -2.50 -7.88 17.86
N ASP A 143 -2.77 -9.04 17.22
CA ASP A 143 -1.85 -10.16 17.17
C ASP A 143 -1.13 -10.20 15.82
N GLY A 144 0.19 -10.18 15.82
CA GLY A 144 1.02 -10.27 14.62
C GLY A 144 0.98 -9.02 13.74
N MET A 145 0.99 -7.85 14.35
CA MET A 145 1.08 -6.58 13.62
C MET A 145 2.43 -6.42 12.94
N LEU A 146 2.40 -5.93 11.71
CA LEU A 146 3.59 -5.53 10.97
C LEU A 146 3.64 -4.00 10.92
N VAL A 147 4.75 -3.44 11.37
CA VAL A 147 4.98 -1.98 11.41
C VAL A 147 6.09 -1.62 10.46
N GLY A 148 5.92 -0.57 9.67
CA GLY A 148 6.92 -0.17 8.71
C GLY A 148 6.91 1.31 8.39
N ALA A 149 7.95 1.71 7.70
CA ALA A 149 8.08 3.06 7.17
C ALA A 149 8.61 3.04 5.73
N THR A 150 8.09 3.93 4.89
CA THR A 150 8.54 4.10 3.51
C THR A 150 8.86 5.55 3.20
N LEU A 151 9.85 5.74 2.35
CA LEU A 151 10.12 6.99 1.66
C LEU A 151 9.71 6.83 0.20
N GLY A 152 8.79 7.66 -0.26
CA GLY A 152 8.28 7.67 -1.62
C GLY A 152 8.72 8.89 -2.40
N PHE A 153 8.91 8.71 -3.70
CA PHE A 153 9.14 9.77 -4.68
C PHE A 153 7.91 9.87 -5.57
N ARG A 154 7.40 11.09 -5.78
CA ARG A 154 6.17 11.39 -6.53
C ARG A 154 6.49 12.14 -7.82
N PHE A 155 5.80 11.75 -8.89
CA PHE A 155 5.99 12.27 -10.25
C PHE A 155 4.67 12.77 -10.82
#